data_edb0b4e927f40c9a541b9393ed9ff5fe
#
_entry.id   edb0b4e927f40c9a541b9393ed9ff5fe
#
_cell.length_a   1.000
_cell.length_b   1.000
_cell.length_c   1.000
_cell.angle_alpha   90.00
_cell.angle_beta   90.00
_cell.angle_gamma   90.00
#
_symmetry.space_group_name_H-M   'P 1'
#
loop_
_entity.id
_entity.type
_entity.pdbx_description
1 polymer ?
#
loop_
_entity_poly.entity_id
_entity_poly.type
_entity_poly.pdbx_seq_one_letter_code
_entity_poly.pdbx_strand_id
1 'polypeptide(L)'
;MKKIAIALAALALSGLAAAQKLSVAATAVPHAEILEFVKPQLAKQGVELEVKVFTDYVQPNVQVAEKRLDANFFQHKPYLEQFNKGKGASLVAVTAVHVEPFGAYSSKHKALSELPSGGTVAIPNDPSNAGRALLLLDRAGVIKLKSTDNILATPRDIAENPKKLKFREIEAATLPRILPQVDLALINTNYALEAKLNPVKNALAIEDARSPYANWLVARPDNKDSEALKKLAAALNSAEVKKFIEGKYSGAVVPAF
;
A
#
# COMPACT_ATOMS: atom_id res chain seq x y z
N MET A 1 -13.40 75.51 -22.64
CA MET A 1 -13.76 74.55 -21.63
C MET A 1 -13.35 73.16 -22.12
N LYS A 2 -12.18 72.63 -21.66
CA LYS A 2 -11.60 71.33 -22.09
C LYS A 2 -12.08 70.27 -21.10
N LYS A 3 -12.83 69.30 -21.59
CA LYS A 3 -13.24 68.12 -20.80
C LYS A 3 -12.09 67.10 -20.84
N ILE A 4 -11.46 66.87 -19.69
CA ILE A 4 -10.48 65.81 -19.50
C ILE A 4 -11.25 64.52 -19.18
N ALA A 5 -11.19 63.56 -20.08
CA ALA A 5 -11.71 62.19 -19.84
C ALA A 5 -10.59 61.37 -19.14
N ILE A 6 -10.81 61.02 -17.88
CA ILE A 6 -9.95 60.12 -17.13
C ILE A 6 -10.40 58.69 -17.45
N ALA A 7 -9.60 57.97 -18.24
CA ALA A 7 -9.77 56.53 -18.47
C ALA A 7 -9.18 55.76 -17.28
N LEU A 8 -10.03 55.15 -16.43
CA LEU A 8 -9.60 54.18 -15.45
C LEU A 8 -9.25 52.86 -16.17
N ALA A 9 -7.96 52.60 -16.30
CA ALA A 9 -7.48 51.26 -16.68
C ALA A 9 -7.57 50.34 -15.44
N ALA A 10 -8.57 49.50 -15.40
CA ALA A 10 -8.65 48.39 -14.43
C ALA A 10 -7.58 47.36 -14.79
N LEU A 11 -6.43 47.39 -14.10
CA LEU A 11 -5.45 46.32 -14.13
C LEU A 11 -6.12 45.08 -13.44
N ALA A 12 -6.56 44.15 -14.26
CA ALA A 12 -6.86 42.80 -13.79
C ALA A 12 -5.54 42.12 -13.34
N LEU A 13 -5.20 42.24 -12.05
CA LEU A 13 -4.20 41.41 -11.44
C LEU A 13 -4.78 39.97 -11.43
N SER A 14 -4.52 39.23 -12.50
CA SER A 14 -4.61 37.75 -12.47
C SER A 14 -3.50 37.28 -11.53
N GLY A 15 -3.81 37.22 -10.24
CA GLY A 15 -2.91 36.62 -9.27
C GLY A 15 -2.66 35.17 -9.71
N LEU A 16 -1.45 34.89 -10.19
CA LEU A 16 -0.95 33.53 -10.33
C LEU A 16 -0.99 32.92 -8.91
N ALA A 17 -2.05 32.20 -8.60
CA ALA A 17 -2.10 31.44 -7.37
C ALA A 17 -0.91 30.49 -7.39
N ALA A 18 0.03 30.66 -6.48
CA ALA A 18 1.18 29.78 -6.35
C ALA A 18 0.67 28.35 -6.18
N ALA A 19 1.24 27.41 -6.94
CA ALA A 19 0.86 26.02 -6.85
C ALA A 19 1.06 25.51 -5.41
N GLN A 20 0.06 24.82 -4.86
CA GLN A 20 0.15 24.23 -3.54
C GLN A 20 1.07 23.01 -3.62
N LYS A 21 2.18 23.04 -2.89
CA LYS A 21 3.05 21.87 -2.78
C LYS A 21 2.41 20.82 -1.91
N LEU A 22 2.49 19.56 -2.34
CA LEU A 22 1.99 18.39 -1.63
C LEU A 22 3.03 17.28 -1.73
N SER A 23 3.61 16.90 -0.60
CA SER A 23 4.62 15.84 -0.51
C SER A 23 4.02 14.54 -0.01
N VAL A 24 4.20 13.43 -0.77
CA VAL A 24 3.62 12.13 -0.46
C VAL A 24 4.68 11.05 -0.45
N ALA A 25 4.80 10.33 0.67
CA ALA A 25 5.62 9.14 0.79
C ALA A 25 4.90 7.93 0.15
N ALA A 26 5.61 7.12 -0.60
CA ALA A 26 5.05 5.92 -1.24
C ALA A 26 6.10 4.82 -1.37
N THR A 27 5.69 3.55 -1.50
CA THR A 27 6.55 2.49 -2.06
C THR A 27 6.54 2.56 -3.60
N ALA A 28 7.53 1.98 -4.25
CA ALA A 28 7.76 2.17 -5.68
C ALA A 28 6.56 1.70 -6.53
N VAL A 29 6.16 0.45 -6.39
CA VAL A 29 5.09 -0.21 -7.16
C VAL A 29 4.02 -0.74 -6.20
N PRO A 30 2.74 -0.55 -6.45
CA PRO A 30 2.11 0.27 -7.50
C PRO A 30 1.97 1.74 -7.10
N HIS A 31 2.27 2.10 -5.84
CA HIS A 31 1.87 3.35 -5.19
C HIS A 31 2.46 4.59 -5.85
N ALA A 32 3.80 4.66 -5.99
CA ALA A 32 4.45 5.80 -6.64
C ALA A 32 4.05 5.89 -8.13
N GLU A 33 3.87 4.76 -8.81
CA GLU A 33 3.42 4.74 -10.19
C GLU A 33 2.02 5.33 -10.38
N ILE A 34 1.09 5.05 -9.44
CA ILE A 34 -0.27 5.64 -9.44
C ILE A 34 -0.19 7.14 -9.14
N LEU A 35 0.65 7.57 -8.18
CA LEU A 35 0.85 8.99 -7.87
C LEU A 35 1.45 9.75 -9.05
N GLU A 36 2.46 9.20 -9.73
CA GLU A 36 3.05 9.82 -10.93
C GLU A 36 2.05 9.90 -12.08
N PHE A 37 1.14 8.93 -12.22
CA PHE A 37 0.07 8.96 -13.22
C PHE A 37 -0.89 10.14 -13.00
N VAL A 38 -1.27 10.46 -11.76
CA VAL A 38 -2.19 11.57 -11.46
C VAL A 38 -1.50 12.94 -11.38
N LYS A 39 -0.18 12.99 -11.29
CA LYS A 39 0.61 14.21 -11.14
C LYS A 39 0.33 15.29 -12.19
N PRO A 40 0.25 14.99 -13.52
CA PRO A 40 -0.08 16.00 -14.53
C PRO A 40 -1.49 16.58 -14.38
N GLN A 41 -2.46 15.78 -13.92
CA GLN A 41 -3.82 16.23 -13.65
C GLN A 41 -3.85 17.19 -12.45
N LEU A 42 -3.13 16.87 -11.38
CA LEU A 42 -3.01 17.71 -10.19
C LEU A 42 -2.31 19.05 -10.50
N ALA A 43 -1.29 19.04 -11.33
CA ALA A 43 -0.60 20.27 -11.77
C ALA A 43 -1.58 21.25 -12.45
N LYS A 44 -2.48 20.76 -13.32
CA LYS A 44 -3.54 21.56 -13.94
C LYS A 44 -4.53 22.16 -12.93
N GLN A 45 -4.63 21.55 -11.74
CA GLN A 45 -5.49 22.00 -10.64
C GLN A 45 -4.74 22.87 -9.62
N GLY A 46 -3.50 23.27 -9.93
CA GLY A 46 -2.66 24.11 -9.06
C GLY A 46 -2.05 23.35 -7.87
N VAL A 47 -1.88 22.02 -7.97
CA VAL A 47 -1.18 21.21 -6.97
C VAL A 47 0.12 20.65 -7.56
N GLU A 48 1.25 21.01 -6.96
CA GLU A 48 2.57 20.46 -7.26
C GLU A 48 2.82 19.25 -6.38
N LEU A 49 2.61 18.05 -6.94
CA LEU A 49 2.82 16.78 -6.22
C LEU A 49 4.29 16.38 -6.24
N GLU A 50 4.88 16.21 -5.07
CA GLU A 50 6.21 15.64 -4.86
C GLU A 50 6.07 14.21 -4.30
N VAL A 51 6.55 13.19 -5.03
CA VAL A 51 6.52 11.79 -4.60
C VAL A 51 7.87 11.41 -4.04
N LYS A 52 7.89 10.94 -2.78
CA LYS A 52 9.09 10.41 -2.11
C LYS A 52 8.98 8.90 -1.96
N VAL A 53 9.83 8.18 -2.68
CA VAL A 53 9.83 6.71 -2.67
C VAL A 53 10.63 6.16 -1.51
N PHE A 54 10.05 5.21 -0.79
CA PHE A 54 10.66 4.47 0.32
C PHE A 54 10.65 2.97 0.02
N THR A 55 11.64 2.27 0.55
CA THR A 55 11.82 0.82 0.34
C THR A 55 11.32 -0.02 1.53
N ASP A 56 10.87 0.61 2.61
CA ASP A 56 10.34 -0.01 3.83
C ASP A 56 8.96 0.52 4.20
N TYR A 57 8.30 -0.11 5.18
CA TYR A 57 6.96 0.28 5.62
C TYR A 57 6.95 1.19 6.87
N VAL A 58 8.09 1.43 7.51
CA VAL A 58 8.17 2.22 8.76
C VAL A 58 8.31 3.70 8.44
N GLN A 59 9.25 4.04 7.57
CA GLN A 59 9.61 5.43 7.29
C GLN A 59 8.45 6.26 6.73
N PRO A 60 7.60 5.79 5.79
CA PRO A 60 6.50 6.60 5.27
C PRO A 60 5.58 7.17 6.36
N ASN A 61 5.24 6.37 7.37
CA ASN A 61 4.42 6.82 8.49
C ASN A 61 5.18 7.76 9.43
N VAL A 62 6.45 7.47 9.71
CA VAL A 62 7.30 8.33 10.55
C VAL A 62 7.43 9.73 9.95
N GLN A 63 7.71 9.84 8.64
CA GLN A 63 7.87 11.12 7.96
C GLN A 63 6.58 11.96 8.02
N VAL A 64 5.42 11.32 7.90
CA VAL A 64 4.12 12.02 7.98
C VAL A 64 3.80 12.40 9.42
N ALA A 65 4.00 11.51 10.39
CA ALA A 65 3.74 11.78 11.80
C ALA A 65 4.61 12.93 12.35
N GLU A 66 5.86 13.01 11.90
CA GLU A 66 6.80 14.07 12.27
C GLU A 66 6.66 15.35 11.41
N LYS A 67 5.64 15.44 10.57
CA LYS A 67 5.34 16.63 9.71
C LYS A 67 6.43 16.95 8.67
N ARG A 68 7.28 15.98 8.32
CA ARG A 68 8.29 16.14 7.26
C ARG A 68 7.69 15.98 5.87
N LEU A 69 6.65 15.16 5.75
CA LEU A 69 5.83 14.97 4.55
C LEU A 69 4.35 15.14 4.90
N ASP A 70 3.53 15.45 3.89
CA ASP A 70 2.12 15.77 4.10
C ASP A 70 1.24 14.54 4.23
N ALA A 71 1.51 13.51 3.44
CA ALA A 71 0.73 12.28 3.38
C ALA A 71 1.61 11.08 3.02
N ASN A 72 1.03 9.88 3.11
CA ASN A 72 1.62 8.69 2.52
C ASN A 72 0.56 7.82 1.82
N PHE A 73 1.04 7.01 0.91
CA PHE A 73 0.24 6.04 0.18
C PHE A 73 1.07 4.77 -0.02
N PHE A 74 0.86 3.75 0.82
CA PHE A 74 1.63 2.49 0.79
C PHE A 74 1.00 1.37 1.63
N GLN A 75 -0.06 1.64 2.41
CA GLN A 75 -0.51 0.80 3.52
C GLN A 75 -2.00 0.55 3.54
N HIS A 76 -2.39 -0.57 4.14
CA HIS A 76 -3.76 -0.90 4.51
C HIS A 76 -4.09 -0.50 5.97
N LYS A 77 -5.38 -0.38 6.31
CA LYS A 77 -5.84 0.04 7.64
C LYS A 77 -5.26 -0.78 8.79
N PRO A 78 -5.25 -2.12 8.78
CA PRO A 78 -4.68 -2.87 9.90
C PRO A 78 -3.21 -2.53 10.19
N TYR A 79 -2.40 -2.22 9.15
CA TYR A 79 -1.02 -1.77 9.35
C TYR A 79 -0.98 -0.36 9.99
N LEU A 80 -1.78 0.57 9.49
CA LEU A 80 -1.90 1.93 10.04
C LEU A 80 -2.29 1.90 11.53
N GLU A 81 -3.26 1.08 11.90
CA GLU A 81 -3.73 0.93 13.28
C GLU A 81 -2.62 0.40 14.20
N GLN A 82 -1.86 -0.60 13.75
CA GLN A 82 -0.71 -1.12 14.51
C GLN A 82 0.40 -0.08 14.64
N PHE A 83 0.69 0.68 13.58
CA PHE A 83 1.65 1.79 13.64
C PHE A 83 1.20 2.85 14.66
N ASN A 84 -0.03 3.33 14.56
CA ASN A 84 -0.57 4.34 15.47
C ASN A 84 -0.50 3.87 16.93
N LYS A 85 -0.94 2.63 17.20
CA LYS A 85 -0.87 2.04 18.54
C LYS A 85 0.57 1.92 19.05
N GLY A 86 1.48 1.43 18.21
CA GLY A 86 2.86 1.15 18.61
C GLY A 86 3.73 2.41 18.78
N LYS A 87 3.39 3.50 18.08
CA LYS A 87 4.15 4.77 18.09
C LYS A 87 3.44 5.91 18.80
N GLY A 88 2.22 5.71 19.32
CA GLY A 88 1.42 6.80 19.87
C GLY A 88 1.05 7.85 18.83
N ALA A 89 0.98 7.46 17.55
CA ALA A 89 0.62 8.36 16.46
C ALA A 89 -0.90 8.39 16.24
N SER A 90 -1.37 9.37 15.46
CA SER A 90 -2.79 9.58 15.18
C SER A 90 -3.07 9.79 13.68
N LEU A 91 -2.31 9.12 12.81
CA LEU A 91 -2.52 9.21 11.37
C LEU A 91 -3.89 8.65 10.98
N VAL A 92 -4.52 9.23 9.97
CA VAL A 92 -5.88 8.90 9.54
C VAL A 92 -5.94 8.49 8.08
N ALA A 93 -6.75 7.49 7.79
CA ALA A 93 -7.08 7.07 6.43
C ALA A 93 -8.01 8.10 5.77
N VAL A 94 -7.63 8.59 4.59
CA VAL A 94 -8.37 9.62 3.83
C VAL A 94 -9.29 8.97 2.79
N THR A 95 -8.72 8.19 1.87
CA THR A 95 -9.49 7.46 0.85
C THR A 95 -8.85 6.12 0.51
N ALA A 96 -9.68 5.11 0.26
CA ALA A 96 -9.23 3.81 -0.28
C ALA A 96 -8.93 3.96 -1.77
N VAL A 97 -7.90 3.26 -2.25
CA VAL A 97 -7.50 3.34 -3.66
C VAL A 97 -7.50 1.97 -4.33
N HIS A 98 -6.85 0.97 -3.77
CA HIS A 98 -6.75 -0.34 -4.38
C HIS A 98 -6.54 -1.44 -3.34
N VAL A 99 -6.76 -2.68 -3.74
CA VAL A 99 -6.38 -3.90 -3.02
C VAL A 99 -5.20 -4.55 -3.73
N GLU A 100 -4.27 -5.07 -2.97
CA GLU A 100 -3.17 -5.91 -3.42
C GLU A 100 -3.36 -7.32 -2.86
N PRO A 101 -3.91 -8.28 -3.63
CA PRO A 101 -4.06 -9.65 -3.17
C PRO A 101 -2.71 -10.24 -2.74
N PHE A 102 -2.62 -10.65 -1.47
CA PHE A 102 -1.39 -11.17 -0.89
C PHE A 102 -1.11 -12.58 -1.40
N GLY A 103 0.16 -12.92 -1.64
CA GLY A 103 0.53 -14.18 -2.27
C GLY A 103 1.54 -15.02 -1.50
N ALA A 104 1.46 -16.34 -1.69
CA ALA A 104 2.44 -17.33 -1.22
C ALA A 104 3.26 -17.84 -2.39
N TYR A 105 4.58 -17.75 -2.31
CA TYR A 105 5.51 -18.03 -3.40
C TYR A 105 6.55 -19.07 -3.00
N SER A 106 6.99 -19.85 -3.99
CA SER A 106 8.13 -20.75 -3.86
C SER A 106 8.97 -20.74 -5.13
N SER A 107 10.29 -20.81 -4.97
CA SER A 107 11.20 -21.08 -6.08
C SER A 107 11.59 -22.56 -6.19
N LYS A 108 11.17 -23.39 -5.22
CA LYS A 108 11.54 -24.81 -5.12
C LYS A 108 10.37 -25.73 -5.44
N HIS A 109 9.15 -25.30 -5.15
CA HIS A 109 7.93 -26.12 -5.24
C HIS A 109 6.93 -25.49 -6.20
N LYS A 110 6.16 -26.33 -6.89
CA LYS A 110 5.12 -25.90 -7.83
C LYS A 110 3.70 -25.93 -7.25
N ALA A 111 3.54 -26.56 -6.08
CA ALA A 111 2.27 -26.63 -5.37
C ALA A 111 2.51 -26.66 -3.86
N LEU A 112 1.54 -26.19 -3.05
CA LEU A 112 1.61 -26.22 -1.59
C LEU A 112 1.65 -27.65 -1.04
N SER A 113 1.11 -28.63 -1.76
CA SER A 113 1.17 -30.06 -1.41
C SER A 113 2.60 -30.61 -1.43
N GLU A 114 3.51 -30.02 -2.21
CA GLU A 114 4.90 -30.44 -2.34
C GLU A 114 5.81 -29.92 -1.20
N LEU A 115 5.30 -29.05 -0.31
CA LEU A 115 6.07 -28.57 0.83
C LEU A 115 6.53 -29.74 1.70
N PRO A 116 7.85 -29.84 2.01
CA PRO A 116 8.38 -30.95 2.79
C PRO A 116 7.97 -30.85 4.27
N SER A 117 7.94 -31.99 4.95
CA SER A 117 7.80 -32.00 6.41
C SER A 117 9.00 -31.28 7.04
N GLY A 118 8.73 -30.33 7.95
CA GLY A 118 9.74 -29.49 8.57
C GLY A 118 10.25 -28.35 7.68
N GLY A 119 9.61 -28.11 6.52
CA GLY A 119 9.94 -27.05 5.59
C GLY A 119 9.89 -25.65 6.23
N THR A 120 10.67 -24.74 5.70
CA THR A 120 10.78 -23.35 6.20
C THR A 120 9.82 -22.44 5.46
N VAL A 121 8.98 -21.72 6.21
CA VAL A 121 8.03 -20.72 5.71
C VAL A 121 8.42 -19.34 6.24
N ALA A 122 8.73 -18.42 5.34
CA ALA A 122 8.98 -17.03 5.69
C ALA A 122 7.71 -16.18 5.59
N ILE A 123 7.45 -15.38 6.62
CA ILE A 123 6.32 -14.45 6.70
C ILE A 123 6.82 -13.06 7.09
N PRO A 124 6.05 -11.98 6.81
CA PRO A 124 6.39 -10.65 7.30
C PRO A 124 6.51 -10.61 8.83
N ASN A 125 7.35 -9.73 9.36
CA ASN A 125 7.58 -9.59 10.81
C ASN A 125 6.70 -8.52 11.48
N ASP A 126 5.92 -7.75 10.71
CA ASP A 126 4.94 -6.84 11.29
C ASP A 126 3.65 -7.60 11.65
N PRO A 127 2.99 -7.25 12.78
CA PRO A 127 1.86 -8.05 13.29
C PRO A 127 0.71 -8.19 12.30
N SER A 128 0.40 -7.15 11.52
CA SER A 128 -0.74 -7.16 10.62
C SER A 128 -0.50 -8.04 9.38
N ASN A 129 0.68 -8.00 8.77
CA ASN A 129 1.00 -8.86 7.63
C ASN A 129 1.40 -10.27 8.06
N ALA A 130 1.98 -10.47 9.26
CA ALA A 130 2.19 -11.80 9.83
C ALA A 130 0.85 -12.55 10.01
N GLY A 131 -0.12 -11.90 10.65
CA GLY A 131 -1.47 -12.46 10.83
C GLY A 131 -2.16 -12.74 9.49
N ARG A 132 -2.07 -11.80 8.55
CA ARG A 132 -2.58 -11.96 7.18
C ARG A 132 -1.97 -13.16 6.46
N ALA A 133 -0.66 -13.37 6.59
CA ALA A 133 0.04 -14.53 6.03
C ALA A 133 -0.48 -15.85 6.59
N LEU A 134 -0.66 -15.93 7.91
CA LEU A 134 -1.18 -17.12 8.56
C LEU A 134 -2.64 -17.41 8.18
N LEU A 135 -3.47 -16.37 8.05
CA LEU A 135 -4.84 -16.48 7.56
C LEU A 135 -4.90 -17.00 6.11
N LEU A 136 -3.98 -16.59 5.25
CA LEU A 136 -3.89 -17.12 3.89
C LEU A 136 -3.51 -18.62 3.90
N LEU A 137 -2.56 -19.01 4.74
CA LEU A 137 -2.16 -20.43 4.87
C LEU A 137 -3.24 -21.31 5.49
N ASP A 138 -4.02 -20.79 6.44
CA ASP A 138 -5.21 -21.49 6.97
C ASP A 138 -6.24 -21.72 5.86
N ARG A 139 -6.60 -20.67 5.13
CA ARG A 139 -7.54 -20.74 4.01
C ARG A 139 -7.07 -21.69 2.91
N ALA A 140 -5.76 -21.76 2.68
CA ALA A 140 -5.15 -22.67 1.70
C ALA A 140 -5.01 -24.12 2.21
N GLY A 141 -5.45 -24.42 3.45
CA GLY A 141 -5.39 -25.75 4.05
C GLY A 141 -3.99 -26.23 4.41
N VAL A 142 -3.01 -25.33 4.51
CA VAL A 142 -1.61 -25.66 4.85
C VAL A 142 -1.43 -25.83 6.37
N ILE A 143 -2.13 -25.00 7.14
CA ILE A 143 -2.20 -25.02 8.60
C ILE A 143 -3.64 -24.83 9.04
N LYS A 144 -3.90 -24.99 10.36
CA LYS A 144 -5.15 -24.60 10.99
C LYS A 144 -4.89 -23.63 12.12
N LEU A 145 -5.55 -22.48 12.11
CA LEU A 145 -5.50 -21.50 13.20
C LEU A 145 -6.54 -21.83 14.27
N LYS A 146 -6.29 -21.41 15.51
CA LYS A 146 -7.26 -21.48 16.63
C LYS A 146 -8.50 -20.64 16.35
N SER A 147 -8.34 -19.49 15.67
CA SER A 147 -9.42 -18.61 15.22
C SER A 147 -9.00 -17.88 13.94
N THR A 148 -9.89 -17.82 12.97
CA THR A 148 -9.73 -17.05 11.72
C THR A 148 -10.19 -15.58 11.87
N ASP A 149 -10.82 -15.23 12.99
CA ASP A 149 -11.22 -13.84 13.28
C ASP A 149 -10.08 -12.99 13.83
N ASN A 150 -8.99 -13.63 14.27
CA ASN A 150 -7.80 -12.94 14.76
C ASN A 150 -6.89 -12.49 13.60
N ILE A 151 -7.08 -11.28 13.13
CA ILE A 151 -6.25 -10.69 12.05
C ILE A 151 -4.79 -10.40 12.47
N LEU A 152 -4.46 -10.54 13.75
CA LEU A 152 -3.12 -10.38 14.32
C LEU A 152 -2.59 -11.73 14.84
N ALA A 153 -3.02 -12.84 14.24
CA ALA A 153 -2.56 -14.19 14.59
C ALA A 153 -1.02 -14.29 14.47
N THR A 154 -0.42 -15.04 15.37
CA THR A 154 1.01 -15.34 15.42
C THR A 154 1.25 -16.82 15.19
N PRO A 155 2.46 -17.30 14.96
CA PRO A 155 2.73 -18.74 14.87
C PRO A 155 2.30 -19.55 16.12
N ARG A 156 2.13 -18.90 17.28
CA ARG A 156 1.60 -19.53 18.51
C ARG A 156 0.09 -19.82 18.45
N ASP A 157 -0.59 -19.20 17.51
CA ASP A 157 -2.03 -19.37 17.29
C ASP A 157 -2.35 -20.49 16.29
N ILE A 158 -1.33 -21.19 15.79
CA ILE A 158 -1.49 -22.37 14.95
C ILE A 158 -1.97 -23.54 15.83
N ALA A 159 -3.17 -24.06 15.53
CA ALA A 159 -3.74 -25.22 16.20
C ALA A 159 -3.23 -26.53 15.59
N GLU A 160 -3.12 -26.59 14.23
CA GLU A 160 -2.64 -27.77 13.52
C GLU A 160 -1.59 -27.35 12.47
N ASN A 161 -0.49 -28.09 12.47
CA ASN A 161 0.61 -27.94 11.51
C ASN A 161 1.07 -29.33 11.06
N PRO A 162 0.30 -29.99 10.18
CA PRO A 162 0.51 -31.40 9.84
C PRO A 162 1.89 -31.67 9.21
N LYS A 163 2.42 -30.68 8.48
CA LYS A 163 3.76 -30.78 7.88
C LYS A 163 4.87 -30.31 8.80
N LYS A 164 4.58 -29.91 10.06
CA LYS A 164 5.56 -29.41 11.03
C LYS A 164 6.41 -28.25 10.46
N LEU A 165 5.80 -27.36 9.67
CA LEU A 165 6.46 -26.23 9.04
C LEU A 165 7.09 -25.30 10.08
N LYS A 166 8.26 -24.75 9.76
CA LYS A 166 9.02 -23.83 10.62
C LYS A 166 8.83 -22.41 10.11
N PHE A 167 8.25 -21.54 10.93
CA PHE A 167 7.99 -20.17 10.57
C PHE A 167 9.18 -19.26 10.91
N ARG A 168 9.52 -18.37 9.97
CA ARG A 168 10.53 -17.31 10.12
C ARG A 168 9.86 -15.97 9.83
N GLU A 169 9.85 -15.09 10.82
CA GLU A 169 9.36 -13.72 10.68
C GLU A 169 10.49 -12.83 10.17
N ILE A 170 10.32 -12.21 9.02
CA ILE A 170 11.35 -11.47 8.29
C ILE A 170 10.75 -10.16 7.78
N GLU A 171 11.54 -9.08 7.75
CA GLU A 171 11.13 -7.82 7.19
C GLU A 171 10.57 -8.01 5.77
N ALA A 172 9.38 -7.45 5.51
CA ALA A 172 8.62 -7.67 4.27
C ALA A 172 9.42 -7.36 3.00
N ALA A 173 10.20 -6.26 3.01
CA ALA A 173 11.07 -5.87 1.90
C ALA A 173 12.18 -6.90 1.57
N THR A 174 12.52 -7.76 2.52
CA THR A 174 13.58 -8.77 2.37
C THR A 174 13.06 -10.09 1.79
N LEU A 175 11.76 -10.37 1.95
CA LEU A 175 11.16 -11.66 1.58
C LEU A 175 11.41 -12.10 0.13
N PRO A 176 11.33 -11.24 -0.90
CA PRO A 176 11.64 -11.68 -2.28
C PRO A 176 13.08 -12.17 -2.45
N ARG A 177 14.03 -11.56 -1.75
CA ARG A 177 15.46 -11.91 -1.88
C ARG A 177 15.80 -13.24 -1.22
N ILE A 178 15.06 -13.63 -0.18
CA ILE A 178 15.31 -14.89 0.53
C ILE A 178 14.49 -16.06 -0.02
N LEU A 179 13.64 -15.83 -1.03
CA LEU A 179 12.79 -16.85 -1.64
C LEU A 179 13.55 -18.13 -2.01
N PRO A 180 14.78 -18.10 -2.57
CA PRO A 180 15.55 -19.31 -2.88
C PRO A 180 16.05 -20.08 -1.64
N GLN A 181 16.06 -19.43 -0.46
CA GLN A 181 16.58 -20.01 0.79
C GLN A 181 15.51 -20.70 1.63
N VAL A 182 14.22 -20.50 1.33
CA VAL A 182 13.09 -21.05 2.06
C VAL A 182 12.24 -21.95 1.16
N ASP A 183 11.34 -22.73 1.74
CA ASP A 183 10.44 -23.58 0.98
C ASP A 183 9.19 -22.82 0.53
N LEU A 184 8.76 -21.80 1.29
CA LEU A 184 7.67 -20.91 0.97
C LEU A 184 7.93 -19.53 1.56
N ALA A 185 7.53 -18.47 0.84
CA ALA A 185 7.50 -17.11 1.38
C ALA A 185 6.16 -16.44 1.10
N LEU A 186 5.59 -15.80 2.10
CA LEU A 186 4.38 -14.99 2.01
C LEU A 186 4.81 -13.55 1.76
N ILE A 187 4.57 -13.04 0.54
CA ILE A 187 5.14 -11.77 0.05
C ILE A 187 4.02 -10.79 -0.30
N ASN A 188 4.11 -9.57 0.25
CA ASN A 188 3.23 -8.47 -0.12
C ASN A 188 3.39 -8.14 -1.61
N THR A 189 2.28 -7.88 -2.27
CA THR A 189 2.23 -7.78 -3.73
C THR A 189 3.08 -6.65 -4.30
N ASN A 190 3.20 -5.51 -3.61
CA ASN A 190 4.11 -4.44 -4.03
C ASN A 190 5.56 -4.95 -4.15
N TYR A 191 6.08 -5.66 -3.14
CA TYR A 191 7.44 -6.24 -3.19
C TYR A 191 7.56 -7.42 -4.16
N ALA A 192 6.49 -8.19 -4.33
CA ALA A 192 6.45 -9.24 -5.35
C ALA A 192 6.59 -8.65 -6.76
N LEU A 193 5.83 -7.58 -7.06
CA LEU A 193 5.89 -6.89 -8.36
C LEU A 193 7.25 -6.25 -8.62
N GLU A 194 7.87 -5.60 -7.62
CA GLU A 194 9.24 -5.08 -7.72
C GLU A 194 10.26 -6.19 -8.04
N ALA A 195 10.06 -7.37 -7.48
CA ALA A 195 10.87 -8.58 -7.76
C ALA A 195 10.44 -9.31 -9.04
N LYS A 196 9.55 -8.73 -9.87
CA LYS A 196 9.02 -9.34 -11.10
C LYS A 196 8.23 -10.63 -10.88
N LEU A 197 7.71 -10.83 -9.68
CA LEU A 197 6.76 -11.89 -9.35
C LEU A 197 5.34 -11.34 -9.53
N ASN A 198 4.57 -11.95 -10.42
CA ASN A 198 3.16 -11.58 -10.60
C ASN A 198 2.30 -12.48 -9.70
N PRO A 199 1.52 -11.94 -8.73
CA PRO A 199 0.75 -12.75 -7.79
C PRO A 199 -0.27 -13.66 -8.49
N VAL A 200 -0.89 -13.20 -9.57
CA VAL A 200 -1.86 -13.99 -10.34
C VAL A 200 -1.23 -15.18 -11.06
N LYS A 201 0.05 -15.04 -11.49
CA LYS A 201 0.73 -16.05 -12.31
C LYS A 201 1.69 -16.94 -11.52
N ASN A 202 2.32 -16.40 -10.48
CA ASN A 202 3.45 -17.04 -9.81
C ASN A 202 3.14 -17.50 -8.37
N ALA A 203 2.06 -17.02 -7.75
CA ALA A 203 1.72 -17.45 -6.40
C ALA A 203 1.12 -18.86 -6.40
N LEU A 204 1.50 -19.66 -5.41
CA LEU A 204 0.92 -20.99 -5.15
C LEU A 204 -0.41 -20.89 -4.41
N ALA A 205 -0.62 -19.79 -3.68
CA ALA A 205 -1.89 -19.36 -3.12
C ALA A 205 -1.95 -17.83 -3.15
N ILE A 206 -3.13 -17.29 -3.36
CA ILE A 206 -3.40 -15.86 -3.44
C ILE A 206 -4.68 -15.52 -2.68
N GLU A 207 -4.74 -14.34 -2.07
CA GLU A 207 -5.96 -13.82 -1.46
C GLU A 207 -7.03 -13.49 -2.50
N ASP A 208 -8.29 -13.54 -2.06
CA ASP A 208 -9.41 -12.96 -2.80
C ASP A 208 -9.28 -11.42 -2.84
N ALA A 209 -9.59 -10.83 -3.98
CA ALA A 209 -9.57 -9.38 -4.16
C ALA A 209 -10.60 -8.64 -3.27
N ARG A 210 -11.60 -9.33 -2.70
CA ARG A 210 -12.55 -8.80 -1.71
C ARG A 210 -11.97 -8.75 -0.29
N SER A 211 -10.69 -8.56 -0.18
CA SER A 211 -9.92 -8.50 1.06
C SER A 211 -10.19 -7.17 1.82
N PRO A 212 -10.17 -7.16 3.17
CA PRO A 212 -10.26 -5.95 3.98
C PRO A 212 -8.99 -5.09 3.94
N TYR A 213 -7.98 -5.52 3.21
CA TYR A 213 -6.66 -4.90 3.16
C TYR A 213 -6.51 -3.90 2.00
N ALA A 214 -7.54 -3.09 1.74
CA ALA A 214 -7.41 -1.97 0.79
C ALA A 214 -6.30 -1.01 1.24
N ASN A 215 -5.51 -0.52 0.28
CA ASN A 215 -4.48 0.49 0.47
C ASN A 215 -5.10 1.90 0.42
N TRP A 216 -4.66 2.75 1.35
CA TRP A 216 -5.25 4.05 1.60
C TRP A 216 -4.25 5.18 1.42
N LEU A 217 -4.72 6.32 0.91
CA LEU A 217 -4.08 7.60 1.16
C LEU A 217 -4.26 7.92 2.65
N VAL A 218 -3.16 8.24 3.32
CA VAL A 218 -3.12 8.50 4.77
C VAL A 218 -2.49 9.86 5.02
N ALA A 219 -3.04 10.60 5.98
CA ALA A 219 -2.58 11.93 6.35
C ALA A 219 -2.64 12.14 7.87
N ARG A 220 -2.26 13.31 8.35
CA ARG A 220 -2.48 13.71 9.73
C ARG A 220 -3.89 14.28 9.92
N PRO A 221 -4.43 14.29 11.15
CA PRO A 221 -5.71 14.94 11.46
C PRO A 221 -5.73 16.44 11.12
N ASP A 222 -4.59 17.14 11.29
CA ASP A 222 -4.48 18.59 11.08
C ASP A 222 -4.46 19.01 9.61
N ASN A 223 -4.16 18.11 8.67
CA ASN A 223 -4.09 18.44 7.24
C ASN A 223 -4.97 17.59 6.32
N LYS A 224 -5.63 16.53 6.83
CA LYS A 224 -6.44 15.59 6.03
C LYS A 224 -7.50 16.27 5.14
N ASP A 225 -8.00 17.42 5.55
CA ASP A 225 -9.05 18.18 4.87
C ASP A 225 -8.50 19.35 4.02
N SER A 226 -7.18 19.44 3.83
CA SER A 226 -6.56 20.47 2.99
C SER A 226 -7.01 20.32 1.52
N GLU A 227 -7.12 21.45 0.81
CA GLU A 227 -7.57 21.44 -0.59
C GLU A 227 -6.66 20.60 -1.50
N ALA A 228 -5.34 20.59 -1.26
CA ALA A 228 -4.41 19.77 -2.02
C ALA A 228 -4.67 18.26 -1.80
N LEU A 229 -4.91 17.83 -0.55
CA LEU A 229 -5.22 16.42 -0.25
C LEU A 229 -6.60 16.01 -0.77
N LYS A 230 -7.61 16.87 -0.71
CA LYS A 230 -8.92 16.61 -1.33
C LYS A 230 -8.80 16.40 -2.84
N LYS A 231 -8.01 17.24 -3.53
CA LYS A 231 -7.76 17.09 -4.97
C LYS A 231 -7.01 15.79 -5.28
N LEU A 232 -5.99 15.45 -4.48
CA LEU A 232 -5.30 14.17 -4.62
C LEU A 232 -6.24 12.98 -4.39
N ALA A 233 -7.05 12.99 -3.33
CA ALA A 233 -8.02 11.93 -3.04
C ALA A 233 -9.01 11.73 -4.19
N ALA A 234 -9.55 12.83 -4.74
CA ALA A 234 -10.45 12.79 -5.89
C ALA A 234 -9.75 12.24 -7.15
N ALA A 235 -8.50 12.65 -7.40
CA ALA A 235 -7.72 12.15 -8.53
C ALA A 235 -7.43 10.64 -8.41
N LEU A 236 -7.09 10.15 -7.22
CA LEU A 236 -6.82 8.74 -6.95
C LEU A 236 -8.06 7.85 -7.13
N ASN A 237 -9.26 8.39 -6.96
CA ASN A 237 -10.54 7.68 -7.14
C ASN A 237 -11.22 8.01 -8.49
N SER A 238 -10.45 8.47 -9.47
CA SER A 238 -10.97 8.78 -10.80
C SER A 238 -11.14 7.56 -11.70
N ALA A 239 -12.00 7.66 -12.71
CA ALA A 239 -12.19 6.61 -13.71
C ALA A 239 -10.89 6.33 -14.51
N GLU A 240 -10.04 7.35 -14.68
CA GLU A 240 -8.75 7.25 -15.34
C GLU A 240 -7.78 6.39 -14.52
N VAL A 241 -7.73 6.58 -13.19
CA VAL A 241 -6.91 5.74 -12.28
C VAL A 241 -7.43 4.31 -12.27
N LYS A 242 -8.75 4.11 -12.24
CA LYS A 242 -9.33 2.78 -12.36
C LYS A 242 -8.83 2.05 -13.61
N LYS A 243 -8.95 2.69 -14.78
CA LYS A 243 -8.47 2.13 -16.05
C LYS A 243 -6.96 1.88 -16.06
N PHE A 244 -6.18 2.80 -15.46
CA PHE A 244 -4.74 2.65 -15.35
C PHE A 244 -4.38 1.41 -14.54
N ILE A 245 -4.99 1.23 -13.35
CA ILE A 245 -4.75 0.07 -12.48
C ILE A 245 -5.12 -1.23 -13.21
N GLU A 246 -6.33 -1.31 -13.76
CA GLU A 246 -6.83 -2.50 -14.47
C GLU A 246 -5.93 -2.87 -15.66
N GLY A 247 -5.54 -1.89 -16.45
CA GLY A 247 -4.71 -2.09 -17.64
C GLY A 247 -3.26 -2.46 -17.31
N LYS A 248 -2.66 -1.79 -16.34
CA LYS A 248 -1.23 -1.96 -16.01
C LYS A 248 -0.96 -3.23 -15.21
N TYR A 249 -1.80 -3.54 -14.23
CA TYR A 249 -1.51 -4.61 -13.25
C TYR A 249 -2.29 -5.90 -13.51
N SER A 250 -3.27 -5.90 -14.42
CA SER A 250 -3.95 -7.11 -14.90
C SER A 250 -4.40 -8.07 -13.79
N GLY A 251 -5.06 -7.52 -12.74
CA GLY A 251 -5.57 -8.27 -11.59
C GLY A 251 -4.57 -8.45 -10.44
N ALA A 252 -3.30 -8.14 -10.61
CA ALA A 252 -2.34 -8.12 -9.50
C ALA A 252 -2.61 -6.99 -8.51
N VAL A 253 -3.21 -5.91 -8.98
CA VAL A 253 -3.73 -4.77 -8.21
C VAL A 253 -5.15 -4.50 -8.68
N VAL A 254 -6.09 -4.32 -7.76
CA VAL A 254 -7.53 -4.19 -8.05
C VAL A 254 -8.05 -2.88 -7.45
N PRO A 255 -8.75 -2.02 -8.22
CA PRO A 255 -9.37 -0.83 -7.67
C PRO A 255 -10.31 -1.13 -6.50
N ALA A 256 -10.36 -0.25 -5.48
CA ALA A 256 -11.16 -0.40 -4.27
C ALA A 256 -12.22 0.72 -4.10
N PHE A 257 -12.61 1.37 -5.21
CA PHE A 257 -13.58 2.47 -5.26
C PHE A 257 -14.49 2.34 -6.48
#